data_2db682d432e602546a7d1f29c3861711
#
_entry.id   2db682d432e602546a7d1f29c3861711
#
_cell.length_a   1.000
_cell.length_b   1.000
_cell.length_c   1.000
_cell.angle_alpha   90.00
_cell.angle_beta   90.00
_cell.angle_gamma   90.00
#
_symmetry.space_group_name_H-M   'P 1'
#
loop_
_entity.id
_entity.type
_entity.pdbx_description
1 polymer ?
#
loop_
_entity_poly.entity_id
_entity_poly.type
_entity_poly.pdbx_seq_one_letter_code
_entity_poly.pdbx_strand_id
1 'polypeptide(L)'
;MSEIERYDLALVGGGIMSATLGVLIKLVNPKAKIVLFERLDQVAMESSNPWHNAGTGHAALCELNYMPDSKDGSLPDPSKAIAINEQFQVSRQFWAALVEQGILSAPETFIRTVPHMTFVRGEKDVDYLERRFEALKNQPLFAGMQFSKDPKQIAKWAPLIIEGRGQETLAATFIEQGTDVDYGAMTQQMISWLSKKSVKVETSVEVTNLYQYQDGAWQLSLGG
;
A
#
# COMPACT_ATOMS: atom_id res chain seq x y z
N MET A 1 43.08 4.42 -5.49
CA MET A 1 41.99 3.87 -6.30
C MET A 1 41.04 3.20 -5.32
N SER A 2 39.81 3.68 -5.15
CA SER A 2 38.81 3.02 -4.33
C SER A 2 38.49 1.65 -4.91
N GLU A 3 38.50 0.63 -4.06
CA GLU A 3 38.19 -0.75 -4.44
C GLU A 3 36.73 -0.79 -4.93
N ILE A 4 36.48 -1.36 -6.12
CA ILE A 4 35.14 -1.49 -6.66
C ILE A 4 34.47 -2.68 -5.96
N GLU A 5 33.54 -2.39 -5.04
CA GLU A 5 32.71 -3.43 -4.45
C GLU A 5 31.66 -3.94 -5.46
N ARG A 6 31.44 -5.27 -5.47
CA ARG A 6 30.47 -5.92 -6.36
C ARG A 6 29.36 -6.57 -5.56
N TYR A 7 28.13 -6.35 -6.03
CA TYR A 7 26.90 -6.87 -5.45
C TYR A 7 26.06 -7.57 -6.50
N ASP A 8 25.22 -8.51 -6.10
CA ASP A 8 24.23 -9.15 -6.98
C ASP A 8 23.02 -8.23 -7.20
N LEU A 9 22.71 -7.39 -6.20
CA LEU A 9 21.61 -6.44 -6.23
C LEU A 9 21.97 -5.16 -5.49
N ALA A 10 21.70 -4.02 -6.12
CA ALA A 10 21.69 -2.71 -5.47
C ALA A 10 20.24 -2.17 -5.39
N LEU A 11 19.82 -1.82 -4.19
CA LEU A 11 18.53 -1.21 -3.91
C LEU A 11 18.72 0.30 -3.70
N VAL A 12 17.98 1.11 -4.43
CA VAL A 12 18.06 2.57 -4.35
C VAL A 12 16.81 3.11 -3.69
N GLY A 13 16.99 3.74 -2.52
CA GLY A 13 15.95 4.22 -1.63
C GLY A 13 15.57 3.19 -0.55
N GLY A 14 15.51 3.65 0.71
CA GLY A 14 15.18 2.87 1.89
C GLY A 14 13.68 2.78 2.19
N GLY A 15 12.82 2.69 1.17
CA GLY A 15 11.37 2.58 1.30
C GLY A 15 10.85 1.15 1.29
N ILE A 16 9.52 1.00 1.41
CA ILE A 16 8.81 -0.29 1.48
C ILE A 16 9.11 -1.20 0.29
N MET A 17 9.27 -0.65 -0.92
CA MET A 17 9.55 -1.44 -2.13
C MET A 17 10.91 -2.12 -2.05
N SER A 18 11.96 -1.38 -1.71
CA SER A 18 13.31 -1.92 -1.53
C SER A 18 13.37 -2.91 -0.38
N ALA A 19 12.72 -2.61 0.75
CA ALA A 19 12.64 -3.51 1.89
C ALA A 19 11.98 -4.85 1.52
N THR A 20 10.84 -4.80 0.86
CA THR A 20 10.10 -6.00 0.40
C THR A 20 10.92 -6.81 -0.60
N LEU A 21 11.49 -6.16 -1.61
CA LEU A 21 12.31 -6.85 -2.63
C LEU A 21 13.55 -7.49 -1.99
N GLY A 22 14.24 -6.76 -1.11
CA GLY A 22 15.41 -7.28 -0.40
C GLY A 22 15.08 -8.53 0.42
N VAL A 23 13.97 -8.52 1.16
CA VAL A 23 13.49 -9.68 1.93
C VAL A 23 13.17 -10.85 1.00
N LEU A 24 12.41 -10.64 -0.07
CA LEU A 24 12.07 -11.68 -1.05
C LEU A 24 13.34 -12.32 -1.64
N ILE A 25 14.31 -11.52 -2.08
CA ILE A 25 15.57 -12.04 -2.63
C ILE A 25 16.33 -12.84 -1.57
N LYS A 26 16.43 -12.37 -0.33
CA LYS A 26 17.11 -13.10 0.75
C LYS A 26 16.41 -14.40 1.13
N LEU A 27 15.09 -14.49 1.01
CA LEU A 27 14.34 -15.73 1.24
C LEU A 27 14.59 -16.75 0.11
N VAL A 28 14.67 -16.31 -1.13
CA VAL A 28 14.89 -17.18 -2.30
C VAL A 28 16.37 -17.51 -2.48
N ASN A 29 17.26 -16.55 -2.26
CA ASN A 29 18.72 -16.70 -2.36
C ASN A 29 19.42 -16.08 -1.12
N PRO A 30 19.57 -16.84 -0.03
CA PRO A 30 20.21 -16.34 1.19
C PRO A 30 21.65 -15.86 1.03
N LYS A 31 22.36 -16.32 -0.03
CA LYS A 31 23.74 -15.96 -0.30
C LYS A 31 23.88 -14.68 -1.13
N ALA A 32 22.80 -14.14 -1.69
CA ALA A 32 22.84 -12.93 -2.49
C ALA A 32 23.51 -11.78 -1.74
N LYS A 33 24.49 -11.14 -2.38
CA LYS A 33 25.14 -9.93 -1.87
C LYS A 33 24.28 -8.72 -2.25
N ILE A 34 23.69 -8.07 -1.27
CA ILE A 34 22.77 -6.95 -1.47
C ILE A 34 23.34 -5.72 -0.78
N VAL A 35 23.26 -4.58 -1.46
CA VAL A 35 23.47 -3.26 -0.87
C VAL A 35 22.20 -2.42 -1.04
N LEU A 36 21.89 -1.60 -0.03
CA LEU A 36 20.82 -0.60 -0.07
C LEU A 36 21.42 0.77 0.19
N PHE A 37 21.11 1.72 -0.68
CA PHE A 37 21.50 3.12 -0.54
C PHE A 37 20.26 3.98 -0.24
N GLU A 38 20.35 4.79 0.81
CA GLU A 38 19.34 5.77 1.18
C GLU A 38 20.02 7.15 1.31
N ARG A 39 19.45 8.16 0.61
CA ARG A 39 20.01 9.52 0.64
C ARG A 39 19.82 10.25 1.97
N LEU A 40 18.77 9.89 2.70
CA LEU A 40 18.50 10.45 4.02
C LEU A 40 19.30 9.70 5.10
N ASP A 41 19.35 10.26 6.28
CA ASP A 41 20.04 9.68 7.44
C ASP A 41 19.30 8.45 8.02
N GLN A 42 18.03 8.27 7.65
CA GLN A 42 17.19 7.15 8.09
C GLN A 42 16.35 6.61 6.94
N VAL A 43 15.98 5.33 7.04
CA VAL A 43 15.06 4.67 6.12
C VAL A 43 13.60 5.02 6.43
N ALA A 44 12.72 4.88 5.45
CA ALA A 44 11.28 5.12 5.57
C ALA A 44 10.89 6.58 5.92
N MET A 45 11.71 7.55 5.54
CA MET A 45 11.46 8.96 5.88
C MET A 45 10.66 9.73 4.83
N GLU A 46 10.48 9.18 3.61
CA GLU A 46 9.69 9.81 2.54
C GLU A 46 8.31 9.13 2.38
N SER A 47 7.97 8.62 1.20
CA SER A 47 6.64 8.07 0.91
C SER A 47 6.23 6.87 1.79
N SER A 48 7.17 6.16 2.40
CA SER A 48 6.88 5.11 3.38
C SER A 48 6.69 5.61 4.81
N ASN A 49 6.98 6.89 5.09
CA ASN A 49 6.74 7.48 6.41
C ASN A 49 5.22 7.49 6.71
N PRO A 50 4.77 7.09 7.92
CA PRO A 50 3.35 6.98 8.24
C PRO A 50 2.58 8.31 8.12
N TRP A 51 3.27 9.45 8.18
CA TRP A 51 2.66 10.77 8.01
C TRP A 51 2.71 11.31 6.57
N HIS A 52 3.34 10.59 5.63
CA HIS A 52 3.46 10.98 4.23
C HIS A 52 2.62 10.14 3.27
N ASN A 53 1.80 9.25 3.79
CA ASN A 53 0.84 8.45 3.03
C ASN A 53 -0.45 8.25 3.83
N ALA A 54 -1.48 7.73 3.19
CA ALA A 54 -2.79 7.53 3.82
C ALA A 54 -2.88 6.24 4.67
N GLY A 55 -1.85 5.39 4.65
CA GLY A 55 -1.87 4.10 5.34
C GLY A 55 -2.92 3.11 4.83
N THR A 56 -3.67 3.46 3.80
CA THR A 56 -4.78 2.65 3.33
C THR A 56 -4.31 1.29 2.83
N GLY A 57 -4.86 0.23 3.38
CA GLY A 57 -4.78 -1.10 2.79
C GLY A 57 -5.56 -1.14 1.48
N HIS A 58 -4.85 -1.12 0.35
CA HIS A 58 -5.43 -0.95 -1.00
C HIS A 58 -6.22 -2.19 -1.46
N ALA A 59 -7.37 -2.42 -0.83
CA ALA A 59 -8.30 -3.50 -1.15
C ALA A 59 -9.47 -3.06 -2.05
N ALA A 60 -9.38 -1.87 -2.67
CA ALA A 60 -10.42 -1.28 -3.53
C ALA A 60 -11.81 -1.17 -2.87
N LEU A 61 -11.87 -1.13 -1.54
CA LEU A 61 -13.13 -1.13 -0.80
C LEU A 61 -13.86 0.21 -0.93
N CYS A 62 -13.12 1.31 -0.86
CA CYS A 62 -13.66 2.66 -0.93
C CYS A 62 -13.14 3.49 -2.11
N GLU A 63 -12.05 3.10 -2.75
CA GLU A 63 -11.42 3.87 -3.83
C GLU A 63 -12.22 3.77 -5.13
N LEU A 64 -12.79 4.90 -5.55
CA LEU A 64 -13.65 4.97 -6.75
C LEU A 64 -12.88 4.84 -8.07
N ASN A 65 -11.60 5.22 -8.09
CA ASN A 65 -10.75 5.20 -9.27
C ASN A 65 -10.45 3.79 -9.83
N TYR A 66 -10.67 2.75 -9.02
CA TYR A 66 -10.52 1.36 -9.48
C TYR A 66 -11.75 0.83 -10.21
N MET A 67 -12.87 1.58 -10.18
CA MET A 67 -14.12 1.19 -10.80
C MET A 67 -14.82 2.44 -11.35
N PRO A 68 -14.30 3.06 -12.43
CA PRO A 68 -14.86 4.28 -13.00
C PRO A 68 -16.29 4.05 -13.50
N ASP A 69 -17.07 5.14 -13.55
CA ASP A 69 -18.45 5.11 -14.03
C ASP A 69 -18.55 4.64 -15.48
N SER A 70 -19.59 3.87 -15.79
CA SER A 70 -19.93 3.48 -17.15
C SER A 70 -20.53 4.67 -17.92
N LYS A 71 -20.18 4.82 -19.20
CA LYS A 71 -20.67 5.93 -20.03
C LYS A 71 -22.13 5.76 -20.47
N ASP A 72 -22.65 4.54 -20.44
CA ASP A 72 -24.00 4.15 -20.91
C ASP A 72 -24.99 3.94 -19.77
N GLY A 73 -24.62 4.21 -18.51
CA GLY A 73 -25.47 4.00 -17.34
C GLY A 73 -25.62 2.54 -16.89
N SER A 74 -24.88 1.60 -17.49
CA SER A 74 -24.80 0.21 -17.03
C SER A 74 -24.07 0.11 -15.69
N LEU A 75 -24.07 -1.08 -15.08
CA LEU A 75 -23.24 -1.32 -13.89
C LEU A 75 -21.75 -1.15 -14.25
N PRO A 76 -20.98 -0.42 -13.45
CA PRO A 76 -19.54 -0.31 -13.64
C PRO A 76 -18.85 -1.67 -13.57
N ASP A 77 -17.80 -1.88 -14.39
CA ASP A 77 -17.05 -3.14 -14.42
C ASP A 77 -16.24 -3.34 -13.12
N PRO A 78 -16.50 -4.40 -12.32
CA PRO A 78 -15.81 -4.65 -11.06
C PRO A 78 -14.44 -5.31 -11.22
N SER A 79 -14.04 -5.72 -12.41
CA SER A 79 -12.85 -6.56 -12.64
C SER A 79 -11.57 -5.98 -12.06
N LYS A 80 -11.34 -4.68 -12.25
CA LYS A 80 -10.15 -4.01 -11.71
C LYS A 80 -10.19 -3.92 -10.18
N ALA A 81 -11.34 -3.62 -9.59
CA ALA A 81 -11.49 -3.57 -8.13
C ALA A 81 -11.26 -4.95 -7.50
N ILE A 82 -11.79 -6.01 -8.11
CA ILE A 82 -11.56 -7.40 -7.69
C ILE A 82 -10.07 -7.74 -7.77
N ALA A 83 -9.40 -7.48 -8.90
CA ALA A 83 -7.98 -7.78 -9.07
C ALA A 83 -7.09 -7.03 -8.05
N ILE A 84 -7.39 -5.77 -7.74
CA ILE A 84 -6.68 -5.00 -6.71
C ILE A 84 -6.88 -5.63 -5.32
N ASN A 85 -8.11 -6.05 -5.00
CA ASN A 85 -8.38 -6.72 -3.72
C ASN A 85 -7.61 -8.04 -3.63
N GLU A 86 -7.62 -8.87 -4.67
CA GLU A 86 -6.85 -10.11 -4.74
C GLU A 86 -5.36 -9.88 -4.49
N GLN A 87 -4.75 -8.87 -5.13
CA GLN A 87 -3.35 -8.48 -4.91
C GLN A 87 -3.10 -8.07 -3.46
N PHE A 88 -4.04 -7.36 -2.84
CA PHE A 88 -3.93 -7.00 -1.43
C PHE A 88 -4.00 -8.23 -0.52
N GLN A 89 -4.87 -9.22 -0.81
CA GLN A 89 -4.90 -10.47 -0.05
C GLN A 89 -3.57 -11.25 -0.18
N VAL A 90 -2.95 -11.27 -1.36
CA VAL A 90 -1.60 -11.86 -1.54
C VAL A 90 -0.56 -11.13 -0.69
N SER A 91 -0.62 -9.80 -0.64
CA SER A 91 0.27 -9.01 0.23
C SER A 91 0.09 -9.36 1.70
N ARG A 92 -1.16 -9.49 2.17
CA ARG A 92 -1.46 -9.90 3.56
C ARG A 92 -0.94 -11.31 3.88
N GLN A 93 -1.07 -12.26 2.95
CA GLN A 93 -0.52 -13.61 3.11
C GLN A 93 1.01 -13.57 3.23
N PHE A 94 1.67 -12.76 2.39
CA PHE A 94 3.11 -12.57 2.49
C PHE A 94 3.51 -11.98 3.84
N TRP A 95 2.85 -10.93 4.31
CA TRP A 95 3.14 -10.33 5.62
C TRP A 95 2.90 -11.32 6.77
N ALA A 96 1.84 -12.15 6.71
CA ALA A 96 1.61 -13.20 7.68
C ALA A 96 2.77 -14.21 7.73
N ALA A 97 3.25 -14.64 6.56
CA ALA A 97 4.43 -15.52 6.48
C ALA A 97 5.71 -14.87 7.04
N LEU A 98 5.87 -13.55 6.86
CA LEU A 98 7.00 -12.82 7.46
C LEU A 98 6.89 -12.74 8.99
N VAL A 99 5.68 -12.62 9.54
CA VAL A 99 5.44 -12.67 10.99
C VAL A 99 5.77 -14.07 11.54
N GLU A 100 5.30 -15.12 10.90
CA GLU A 100 5.60 -16.51 11.28
C GLU A 100 7.09 -16.82 11.27
N GLN A 101 7.86 -16.21 10.36
CA GLN A 101 9.32 -16.36 10.27
C GLN A 101 10.09 -15.40 11.20
N GLY A 102 9.41 -14.55 11.97
CA GLY A 102 10.03 -13.57 12.86
C GLY A 102 10.76 -12.44 12.14
N ILE A 103 10.43 -12.18 10.87
CA ILE A 103 10.95 -11.06 10.08
C ILE A 103 10.19 -9.78 10.42
N LEU A 104 8.87 -9.87 10.51
CA LEU A 104 8.01 -8.87 11.09
C LEU A 104 7.59 -9.29 12.50
N SER A 105 7.37 -8.33 13.37
CA SER A 105 6.81 -8.54 14.71
C SER A 105 5.29 -8.76 14.65
N ALA A 106 4.61 -8.73 15.80
CA ALA A 106 3.16 -8.91 15.89
C ALA A 106 2.41 -7.96 14.94
N PRO A 107 1.35 -8.45 14.24
CA PRO A 107 0.65 -7.69 13.18
C PRO A 107 0.19 -6.30 13.60
N GLU A 108 -0.25 -6.13 14.84
CA GLU A 108 -0.73 -4.86 15.38
C GLU A 108 0.32 -3.75 15.43
N THR A 109 1.60 -4.08 15.18
CA THR A 109 2.68 -3.10 15.07
C THR A 109 2.72 -2.39 13.73
N PHE A 110 2.04 -2.93 12.69
CA PHE A 110 2.08 -2.37 11.35
C PHE A 110 0.76 -2.44 10.57
N ILE A 111 -0.24 -3.22 11.01
CA ILE A 111 -1.55 -3.29 10.34
C ILE A 111 -2.67 -3.35 11.39
N ARG A 112 -3.73 -2.57 11.16
CA ARG A 112 -4.91 -2.52 12.02
C ARG A 112 -6.18 -2.59 11.19
N THR A 113 -7.21 -3.23 11.70
CA THR A 113 -8.54 -3.16 11.10
C THR A 113 -9.15 -1.81 11.41
N VAL A 114 -9.54 -1.09 10.37
CA VAL A 114 -10.28 0.18 10.46
C VAL A 114 -11.37 0.19 9.40
N PRO A 115 -12.56 0.74 9.68
CA PRO A 115 -13.61 0.83 8.67
C PRO A 115 -13.16 1.69 7.48
N HIS A 116 -13.54 1.26 6.27
CA HIS A 116 -13.40 2.08 5.07
C HIS A 116 -14.77 2.59 4.64
N MET A 117 -14.80 3.82 4.15
CA MET A 117 -16.02 4.50 3.73
C MET A 117 -15.78 5.32 2.47
N THR A 118 -16.73 5.32 1.56
CA THR A 118 -16.82 6.27 0.46
C THR A 118 -18.04 7.16 0.67
N PHE A 119 -17.89 8.45 0.45
CA PHE A 119 -18.96 9.44 0.54
C PHE A 119 -19.03 10.24 -0.76
N VAL A 120 -20.25 10.44 -1.27
CA VAL A 120 -20.51 11.22 -2.49
C VAL A 120 -21.70 12.15 -2.31
N ARG A 121 -21.79 13.19 -3.17
CA ARG A 121 -22.84 14.20 -3.16
C ARG A 121 -23.36 14.48 -4.58
N GLY A 122 -24.64 14.88 -4.65
CA GLY A 122 -25.29 15.17 -5.92
C GLY A 122 -25.82 13.91 -6.61
N GLU A 123 -26.89 14.07 -7.36
CA GLU A 123 -27.65 12.96 -7.93
C GLU A 123 -26.80 12.03 -8.81
N LYS A 124 -25.93 12.60 -9.65
CA LYS A 124 -25.08 11.82 -10.55
C LYS A 124 -24.13 10.89 -9.80
N ASP A 125 -23.44 11.42 -8.78
CA ASP A 125 -22.43 10.65 -8.04
C ASP A 125 -23.12 9.65 -7.09
N VAL A 126 -24.29 9.96 -6.57
CA VAL A 126 -25.13 9.05 -5.79
C VAL A 126 -25.61 7.89 -6.64
N ASP A 127 -26.10 8.13 -7.86
CA ASP A 127 -26.49 7.09 -8.80
C ASP A 127 -25.28 6.17 -9.17
N TYR A 128 -24.14 6.78 -9.46
CA TYR A 128 -22.90 6.03 -9.72
C TYR A 128 -22.50 5.15 -8.52
N LEU A 129 -22.50 5.69 -7.29
CA LEU A 129 -22.12 4.92 -6.11
C LEU A 129 -23.07 3.76 -5.83
N GLU A 130 -24.37 3.93 -6.08
CA GLU A 130 -25.37 2.87 -5.98
C GLU A 130 -25.12 1.75 -6.99
N ARG A 131 -24.89 2.09 -8.25
CA ARG A 131 -24.55 1.12 -9.31
C ARG A 131 -23.22 0.39 -9.00
N ARG A 132 -22.22 1.10 -8.47
CA ARG A 132 -20.97 0.50 -8.00
C ARG A 132 -21.23 -0.51 -6.88
N PHE A 133 -22.03 -0.16 -5.89
CA PHE A 133 -22.41 -1.08 -4.81
C PHE A 133 -23.14 -2.32 -5.35
N GLU A 134 -24.11 -2.15 -6.23
CA GLU A 134 -24.84 -3.26 -6.86
C GLU A 134 -23.90 -4.24 -7.60
N ALA A 135 -22.89 -3.74 -8.28
CA ALA A 135 -21.90 -4.58 -8.97
C ALA A 135 -20.98 -5.35 -8.01
N LEU A 136 -20.73 -4.82 -6.79
CA LEU A 136 -19.78 -5.38 -5.81
C LEU A 136 -20.44 -6.24 -4.73
N LYS A 137 -21.70 -5.97 -4.34
CA LYS A 137 -22.34 -6.56 -3.15
C LYS A 137 -22.34 -8.10 -3.10
N ASN A 138 -22.30 -8.76 -4.25
CA ASN A 138 -22.29 -10.22 -4.36
C ASN A 138 -20.87 -10.79 -4.61
N GLN A 139 -19.84 -9.94 -4.63
CA GLN A 139 -18.46 -10.36 -4.79
C GLN A 139 -17.89 -10.78 -3.42
N PRO A 140 -17.32 -11.99 -3.29
CA PRO A 140 -16.84 -12.49 -1.98
C PRO A 140 -15.88 -11.55 -1.25
N LEU A 141 -14.98 -10.89 -1.99
CA LEU A 141 -13.99 -9.96 -1.43
C LEU A 141 -14.58 -8.62 -0.94
N PHE A 142 -15.85 -8.36 -1.25
CA PHE A 142 -16.61 -7.17 -0.84
C PHE A 142 -17.77 -7.51 0.10
N ALA A 143 -17.81 -8.75 0.61
CA ALA A 143 -18.85 -9.19 1.53
C ALA A 143 -18.89 -8.28 2.78
N GLY A 144 -20.10 -7.92 3.18
CA GLY A 144 -20.31 -7.01 4.33
C GLY A 144 -20.27 -5.52 3.98
N MET A 145 -20.01 -5.13 2.70
CA MET A 145 -20.19 -3.76 2.28
C MET A 145 -21.65 -3.32 2.42
N GLN A 146 -21.86 -2.14 2.98
CA GLN A 146 -23.15 -1.52 3.17
C GLN A 146 -23.26 -0.28 2.31
N PHE A 147 -24.48 0.07 1.89
CA PHE A 147 -24.79 1.28 1.14
C PHE A 147 -25.94 2.01 1.85
N SER A 148 -25.88 3.34 1.92
CA SER A 148 -26.98 4.14 2.46
C SER A 148 -27.07 5.51 1.79
N LYS A 149 -28.32 5.95 1.58
CA LYS A 149 -28.69 7.35 1.28
C LYS A 149 -29.29 8.07 2.49
N ASP A 150 -29.48 7.35 3.61
CA ASP A 150 -30.06 7.93 4.84
C ASP A 150 -29.00 8.71 5.63
N PRO A 151 -29.14 10.03 5.79
CA PRO A 151 -28.22 10.84 6.58
C PRO A 151 -28.05 10.36 8.02
N LYS A 152 -29.10 9.79 8.62
CA LYS A 152 -29.02 9.24 9.98
C LYS A 152 -28.11 8.00 10.07
N GLN A 153 -28.15 7.15 9.04
CA GLN A 153 -27.26 5.99 8.98
C GLN A 153 -25.83 6.43 8.69
N ILE A 154 -25.63 7.37 7.77
CA ILE A 154 -24.30 7.92 7.44
C ILE A 154 -23.69 8.63 8.65
N ALA A 155 -24.49 9.35 9.43
CA ALA A 155 -24.04 9.99 10.67
C ALA A 155 -23.56 8.98 11.74
N LYS A 156 -24.11 7.75 11.77
CA LYS A 156 -23.58 6.68 12.64
C LYS A 156 -22.22 6.20 12.23
N TRP A 157 -21.93 6.17 10.92
CA TRP A 157 -20.62 5.79 10.39
C TRP A 157 -19.60 6.90 10.55
N ALA A 158 -19.98 8.15 10.22
CA ALA A 158 -19.11 9.31 10.26
C ALA A 158 -19.91 10.60 10.58
N PRO A 159 -20.07 10.96 11.86
CA PRO A 159 -20.94 12.06 12.28
C PRO A 159 -20.59 13.40 11.62
N LEU A 160 -19.29 13.72 11.54
CA LEU A 160 -18.80 14.99 10.98
C LEU A 160 -19.11 15.19 9.49
N ILE A 161 -19.43 14.11 8.76
CA ILE A 161 -19.85 14.23 7.35
C ILE A 161 -21.23 14.90 7.24
N ILE A 162 -22.09 14.72 8.24
CA ILE A 162 -23.48 15.20 8.23
C ILE A 162 -23.62 16.48 9.04
N GLU A 163 -22.82 16.68 10.07
CA GLU A 163 -22.91 17.84 10.96
C GLU A 163 -22.74 19.16 10.18
N GLY A 164 -23.67 20.12 10.40
CA GLY A 164 -23.65 21.42 9.72
C GLY A 164 -24.04 21.40 8.24
N ARG A 165 -24.42 20.25 7.70
CA ARG A 165 -24.80 20.10 6.29
C ARG A 165 -26.30 20.33 6.11
N GLY A 166 -26.68 21.10 5.07
CA GLY A 166 -28.07 21.27 4.68
C GLY A 166 -28.67 20.04 4.00
N GLN A 167 -29.92 20.18 3.51
CA GLN A 167 -30.54 19.11 2.71
C GLN A 167 -29.90 19.04 1.33
N GLU A 168 -29.19 17.95 1.08
CA GLU A 168 -28.62 17.64 -0.24
C GLU A 168 -28.69 16.13 -0.51
N THR A 169 -28.69 15.76 -1.79
CA THR A 169 -28.62 14.35 -2.20
C THR A 169 -27.23 13.83 -1.91
N LEU A 170 -27.12 12.78 -1.12
CA LEU A 170 -25.87 12.16 -0.71
C LEU A 170 -26.00 10.64 -0.56
N ALA A 171 -24.88 9.94 -0.64
CA ALA A 171 -24.80 8.52 -0.34
C ALA A 171 -23.42 8.16 0.18
N ALA A 172 -23.35 7.01 0.86
CA ALA A 172 -22.09 6.43 1.28
C ALA A 172 -22.12 4.91 1.17
N THR A 173 -20.95 4.33 0.93
CA THR A 173 -20.65 2.92 1.22
C THR A 173 -19.75 2.81 2.43
N PHE A 174 -19.90 1.73 3.19
CA PHE A 174 -19.17 1.46 4.43
C PHE A 174 -18.84 -0.01 4.51
N ILE A 175 -17.63 -0.34 4.98
CA ILE A 175 -17.22 -1.71 5.26
C ILE A 175 -16.29 -1.74 6.48
N GLU A 176 -16.54 -2.64 7.43
CA GLU A 176 -15.80 -2.71 8.68
C GLU A 176 -14.40 -3.32 8.50
N GLN A 177 -14.22 -4.19 7.50
CA GLN A 177 -12.97 -4.95 7.29
C GLN A 177 -11.90 -4.19 6.51
N GLY A 178 -11.96 -2.88 6.44
CA GLY A 178 -10.86 -2.06 5.92
C GLY A 178 -9.62 -2.17 6.80
N THR A 179 -8.47 -1.73 6.30
CA THR A 179 -7.21 -1.79 7.04
C THR A 179 -6.41 -0.52 6.91
N ASP A 180 -5.74 -0.15 7.98
CA ASP A 180 -4.70 0.86 8.05
C ASP A 180 -3.34 0.18 8.22
N VAL A 181 -2.34 0.60 7.43
CA VAL A 181 -1.01 0.00 7.38
C VAL A 181 0.05 1.05 7.67
N ASP A 182 0.85 0.83 8.69
CA ASP A 182 2.07 1.60 8.94
C ASP A 182 3.21 1.04 8.09
N TYR A 183 3.35 1.56 6.88
CA TYR A 183 4.42 1.18 5.96
C TYR A 183 5.81 1.55 6.48
N GLY A 184 5.91 2.59 7.31
CA GLY A 184 7.16 2.99 7.96
C GLY A 184 7.66 1.94 8.94
N ALA A 185 6.80 1.52 9.87
CA ALA A 185 7.11 0.48 10.83
C ALA A 185 7.47 -0.85 10.14
N MET A 186 6.72 -1.24 9.11
CA MET A 186 7.00 -2.43 8.33
C MET A 186 8.35 -2.36 7.60
N THR A 187 8.64 -1.22 6.96
CA THR A 187 9.91 -0.98 6.26
C THR A 187 11.10 -1.08 7.22
N GLN A 188 11.03 -0.42 8.37
CA GLN A 188 12.09 -0.43 9.37
C GLN A 188 12.37 -1.84 9.91
N GLN A 189 11.32 -2.63 10.18
CA GLN A 189 11.46 -4.02 10.64
C GLN A 189 12.15 -4.89 9.58
N MET A 190 11.72 -4.81 8.32
CA MET A 190 12.32 -5.56 7.22
C MET A 190 13.77 -5.17 6.98
N ILE A 191 14.11 -3.88 6.97
CA ILE A 191 15.48 -3.42 6.77
C ILE A 191 16.37 -3.81 7.96
N SER A 192 15.85 -3.74 9.18
CA SER A 192 16.56 -4.25 10.36
C SER A 192 16.88 -5.76 10.25
N TRP A 193 15.94 -6.56 9.75
CA TRP A 193 16.18 -7.97 9.50
C TRP A 193 17.22 -8.18 8.38
N LEU A 194 17.14 -7.42 7.28
CA LEU A 194 18.10 -7.48 6.17
C LEU A 194 19.53 -7.18 6.63
N SER A 195 19.72 -6.17 7.48
CA SER A 195 21.02 -5.84 8.06
C SER A 195 21.62 -7.02 8.86
N LYS A 196 20.77 -7.77 9.59
CA LYS A 196 21.19 -9.00 10.30
C LYS A 196 21.49 -10.17 9.34
N LYS A 197 21.09 -10.07 8.06
CA LYS A 197 21.35 -11.04 6.98
C LYS A 197 22.47 -10.58 6.04
N SER A 198 23.39 -9.75 6.54
CA SER A 198 24.54 -9.24 5.80
C SER A 198 24.17 -8.43 4.55
N VAL A 199 23.04 -7.76 4.55
CA VAL A 199 22.75 -6.71 3.59
C VAL A 199 23.42 -5.43 4.08
N LYS A 200 24.23 -4.81 3.21
CA LYS A 200 24.86 -3.53 3.52
C LYS A 200 23.81 -2.44 3.35
N VAL A 201 23.57 -1.67 4.40
CA VAL A 201 22.62 -0.53 4.38
C VAL A 201 23.42 0.74 4.60
N GLU A 202 23.47 1.59 3.58
CA GLU A 202 24.19 2.87 3.56
C GLU A 202 23.16 4.00 3.55
N THR A 203 23.08 4.73 4.66
CA THR A 203 22.28 5.97 4.77
C THR A 203 23.14 7.20 4.54
N SER A 204 22.53 8.33 4.26
CA SER A 204 23.21 9.57 3.85
C SER A 204 24.08 9.41 2.61
N VAL A 205 23.68 8.49 1.71
CA VAL A 205 24.38 8.21 0.45
C VAL A 205 23.40 8.34 -0.70
N GLU A 206 23.61 9.31 -1.56
CA GLU A 206 22.80 9.52 -2.76
C GLU A 206 23.35 8.74 -3.95
N VAL A 207 22.51 8.01 -4.65
CA VAL A 207 22.84 7.46 -5.97
C VAL A 207 22.58 8.56 -7.00
N THR A 208 23.66 9.11 -7.55
CA THR A 208 23.58 10.28 -8.45
C THR A 208 23.52 9.90 -9.92
N ASN A 209 24.00 8.71 -10.28
CA ASN A 209 23.96 8.24 -11.67
C ASN A 209 23.96 6.71 -11.74
N LEU A 210 23.38 6.18 -12.82
CA LEU A 210 23.34 4.77 -13.17
C LEU A 210 23.87 4.60 -14.60
N TYR A 211 24.82 3.69 -14.78
CA TYR A 211 25.34 3.35 -16.09
C TYR A 211 25.28 1.83 -16.30
N GLN A 212 24.68 1.40 -17.41
CA GLN A 212 24.64 -0.02 -17.77
C GLN A 212 25.72 -0.34 -18.79
N TYR A 213 26.54 -1.34 -18.49
CA TYR A 213 27.53 -1.87 -19.41
C TYR A 213 26.91 -2.83 -20.45
N GLN A 214 27.64 -3.10 -21.53
CA GLN A 214 27.17 -4.00 -22.59
C GLN A 214 26.99 -5.47 -22.13
N ASP A 215 27.70 -5.89 -21.10
CA ASP A 215 27.56 -7.21 -20.46
C ASP A 215 26.34 -7.30 -19.50
N GLY A 216 25.57 -6.22 -19.37
CA GLY A 216 24.39 -6.14 -18.49
C GLY A 216 24.69 -5.73 -17.05
N ALA A 217 25.95 -5.57 -16.67
CA ALA A 217 26.32 -5.05 -15.35
C ALA A 217 25.95 -3.57 -15.21
N TRP A 218 25.70 -3.15 -13.97
CA TRP A 218 25.40 -1.75 -13.65
C TRP A 218 26.50 -1.14 -12.79
N GLN A 219 26.85 0.09 -13.09
CA GLN A 219 27.67 0.95 -12.22
C GLN A 219 26.80 2.03 -11.61
N LEU A 220 26.94 2.21 -10.30
CA LEU A 220 26.30 3.29 -9.55
C LEU A 220 27.36 4.33 -9.19
N SER A 221 27.04 5.62 -9.43
CA SER A 221 27.81 6.74 -8.91
C SER A 221 27.17 7.21 -7.63
N LEU A 222 27.96 7.38 -6.59
CA LEU A 222 27.51 7.79 -5.27
C LEU A 222 27.98 9.21 -4.97
N GLY A 223 27.07 10.03 -4.40
CA GLY A 223 27.32 11.31 -3.80
C GLY A 223 27.10 11.21 -2.29
N GLY A 224 27.88 11.93 -1.51
CA GLY A 224 27.77 12.01 -0.06
C GLY A 224 28.54 13.18 0.43
#